data_13404f64a0e1fe726e5659563887c70e
#
_entry.id   13404f64a0e1fe726e5659563887c70e
#
_cell.length_a   1.000
_cell.length_b   1.000
_cell.length_c   1.000
_cell.angle_alpha   90.00
_cell.angle_beta   90.00
_cell.angle_gamma   90.00
#
_symmetry.space_group_name_H-M   'P 1'
#
loop_
_entity.id
_entity.type
_entity.pdbx_description
1 polymer ?
#
loop_
_entity_poly.entity_id
_entity_poly.type
_entity_poly.pdbx_seq_one_letter_code
_entity_poly.pdbx_strand_id
1 'polypeptide(L)' 'MNTSIVIALPKIEDAKKIRTVLNRYGFTVAAVCNSGANALASISELDGGVLLCGYHLQDMYYRDLLDYMPGRS' A
#
# COMPACT_ATOMS: atom_id res chain seq x y z
N MET A 1 1.70 -17.74 8.66
CA MET A 1 0.75 -16.61 8.61
C MET A 1 1.21 -15.65 7.53
N ASN A 2 0.31 -15.32 6.61
CA ASN A 2 0.66 -14.46 5.49
C ASN A 2 0.40 -13.00 5.84
N THR A 3 1.42 -12.18 5.70
CA THR A 3 1.26 -10.74 5.85
C THR A 3 0.77 -10.18 4.51
N SER A 4 -0.33 -9.46 4.55
CA SER A 4 -0.88 -8.82 3.36
C SER A 4 -0.19 -7.49 3.12
N ILE A 5 0.09 -7.22 1.85
CA ILE A 5 0.79 -6.00 1.44
C ILE A 5 -0.15 -5.14 0.60
N VAL A 6 -0.18 -3.85 0.90
CA VAL A 6 -0.83 -2.85 0.06
C VAL A 6 0.27 -2.04 -0.60
N ILE A 7 0.23 -1.92 -1.92
CA ILE A 7 1.23 -1.16 -2.67
C ILE A 7 0.57 0.12 -3.17
N ALA A 8 1.17 1.25 -2.82
CA ALA A 8 0.67 2.57 -3.22
C ALA A 8 1.79 3.35 -3.90
N LEU A 9 1.67 3.54 -5.21
CA LEU A 9 2.63 4.27 -6.02
C LEU A 9 1.90 5.24 -6.94
N PRO A 10 2.55 6.35 -7.35
CA PRO A 10 1.90 7.35 -8.20
C PRO A 10 1.39 6.78 -9.52
N LYS A 11 2.11 5.79 -10.06
CA LYS A 11 1.72 5.12 -11.31
C LYS A 11 1.29 3.71 -10.99
N ILE A 12 0.04 3.39 -11.30
CA ILE A 12 -0.52 2.08 -10.99
C ILE A 12 0.23 0.95 -11.73
N GLU A 13 0.79 1.24 -12.91
CA GLU A 13 1.56 0.26 -13.66
C GLU A 13 2.80 -0.19 -12.89
N ASP A 14 3.45 0.74 -12.20
CA ASP A 14 4.62 0.42 -11.37
C ASP A 14 4.23 -0.45 -10.19
N ALA A 15 3.11 -0.14 -9.56
CA ALA A 15 2.59 -0.95 -8.46
C ALA A 15 2.28 -2.37 -8.90
N LYS A 16 1.71 -2.53 -10.10
CA LYS A 16 1.41 -3.85 -10.64
C LYS A 16 2.66 -4.66 -10.94
N LYS A 17 3.73 -4.00 -11.39
CA LYS A 17 5.01 -4.68 -11.62
C LYS A 17 5.59 -5.21 -10.32
N ILE A 18 5.53 -4.40 -9.27
CA ILE A 18 6.02 -4.81 -7.95
C ILE A 18 5.17 -5.96 -7.42
N ARG A 19 3.85 -5.87 -7.58
CA ARG A 19 2.95 -6.97 -7.20
C ARG A 19 3.36 -8.28 -7.84
N THR A 20 3.66 -8.25 -9.13
CA THR A 20 4.07 -9.46 -9.86
C THR A 20 5.31 -10.07 -9.25
N VAL A 21 6.31 -9.23 -8.93
CA VAL A 21 7.55 -9.71 -8.31
C VAL A 21 7.28 -10.29 -6.92
N LEU A 22 6.51 -9.59 -6.10
CA LEU A 22 6.22 -10.03 -4.74
C LEU A 22 5.42 -11.34 -4.74
N ASN A 23 4.44 -11.46 -5.63
CA ASN A 23 3.68 -12.70 -5.76
C ASN A 23 4.57 -13.88 -6.14
N ARG A 24 5.56 -13.63 -6.99
CA ARG A 24 6.51 -14.67 -7.41
C ARG A 24 7.31 -15.20 -6.22
N TYR A 25 7.59 -14.36 -5.23
CA TYR A 25 8.32 -14.75 -4.03
C TYR A 25 7.39 -15.22 -2.91
N GLY A 26 6.10 -15.38 -3.18
CA GLY A 26 5.17 -15.95 -2.20
C GLY A 26 4.50 -14.94 -1.29
N PHE A 27 4.69 -13.64 -1.53
CA PHE A 27 4.00 -12.62 -0.75
C PHE A 27 2.57 -12.43 -1.25
N THR A 28 1.67 -12.09 -0.34
CA THR A 28 0.29 -11.79 -0.66
C THR A 28 0.12 -10.28 -0.80
N VAL A 29 -0.30 -9.84 -1.98
CA VAL A 29 -0.60 -8.43 -2.23
C VAL A 29 -2.11 -8.25 -2.25
N ALA A 30 -2.62 -7.53 -1.24
CA ALA A 30 -4.05 -7.34 -1.07
C ALA A 30 -4.61 -6.28 -2.01
N ALA A 31 -3.82 -5.25 -2.31
CA ALA A 31 -4.28 -4.16 -3.16
C ALA A 31 -3.11 -3.40 -3.77
N VAL A 32 -3.35 -2.83 -4.96
CA VAL A 32 -2.46 -1.84 -5.56
C VAL A 32 -3.28 -0.58 -5.80
N CYS A 33 -2.71 0.57 -5.51
CA CYS A 33 -3.42 1.84 -5.64
C CYS A 33 -2.45 2.97 -5.95
N ASN A 34 -3.00 4.11 -6.36
CA ASN A 34 -2.20 5.28 -6.70
C ASN A 34 -2.59 6.52 -5.88
N SER A 35 -3.45 6.36 -4.90
CA SER A 35 -3.86 7.44 -4.03
C SER A 35 -3.76 7.04 -2.57
N GLY A 36 -3.53 8.03 -1.70
CA GLY A 36 -3.49 7.81 -0.27
C GLY A 36 -4.84 7.39 0.29
N ALA A 37 -5.92 7.96 -0.23
CA ALA A 37 -7.27 7.61 0.22
C ALA A 37 -7.56 6.12 0.00
N ASN A 38 -7.22 5.60 -1.17
CA ASN A 38 -7.42 4.19 -1.48
C ASN A 38 -6.49 3.30 -0.65
N ALA A 39 -5.24 3.75 -0.45
CA ALA A 39 -4.29 3.01 0.38
C ALA A 39 -4.80 2.89 1.81
N LEU A 40 -5.29 3.98 2.38
CA LEU A 40 -5.84 3.98 3.74
C LEU A 40 -7.07 3.08 3.85
N ALA A 41 -7.96 3.13 2.88
CA ALA A 41 -9.15 2.28 2.87
C ALA A 41 -8.74 0.81 2.84
N SER A 42 -7.76 0.47 2.00
CA SER A 42 -7.29 -0.91 1.87
C SER A 42 -6.61 -1.41 3.14
N ILE A 43 -5.72 -0.59 3.72
CA ILE A 43 -4.99 -1.02 4.92
C ILE A 43 -5.90 -1.11 6.13
N SER A 44 -6.95 -0.28 6.19
CA SER A 44 -7.91 -0.30 7.30
C SER A 44 -8.74 -1.57 7.34
N GLU A 45 -8.93 -2.20 6.19
CA GLU A 45 -9.69 -3.45 6.10
C GLU A 45 -8.86 -4.66 6.52
N LEU A 46 -7.54 -4.50 6.63
CA LEU A 46 -6.65 -5.59 7.00
C LEU A 46 -6.45 -5.61 8.50
N ASP A 47 -6.39 -6.82 9.04
CA ASP A 47 -6.03 -7.03 10.44
C ASP A 47 -4.53 -7.17 10.53
N GLY A 48 -3.86 -6.03 10.43
CA GLY A 48 -2.41 -5.99 10.28
C GLY A 48 -2.02 -6.09 8.82
N GLY A 49 -0.85 -5.59 8.49
CA GLY A 49 -0.37 -5.62 7.12
C GLY A 49 0.79 -4.67 6.94
N VAL A 50 1.29 -4.60 5.72
CA VAL A 50 2.42 -3.75 5.36
C VAL A 50 1.99 -2.83 4.21
N LEU A 51 2.26 -1.55 4.38
CA LEU A 51 2.06 -0.57 3.32
C LEU A 51 3.39 -0.27 2.67
N LEU A 52 3.51 -0.58 1.39
CA LEU A 52 4.66 -0.23 0.56
C LEU A 52 4.27 1.02 -0.22
N CYS A 53 4.83 2.17 0.16
CA CYS A 53 4.37 3.45 -0.33
C CYS A 53 5.48 4.23 -0.99
N GLY A 54 5.19 4.86 -2.12
CA GLY A 54 6.11 5.78 -2.77
C GLY A 54 6.21 7.09 -2.01
N TYR A 55 7.17 7.91 -2.40
CA TYR A 55 7.43 9.19 -1.75
C TYR A 55 6.22 10.12 -1.79
N HIS A 56 5.49 10.12 -2.91
CA HIS A 56 4.25 10.88 -3.04
C HIS A 56 3.23 10.08 -3.82
N LEU A 57 1.97 10.38 -3.59
CA LEU A 57 0.85 9.79 -4.32
C LEU A 57 0.09 10.92 -5.02
N GLN A 58 -0.95 10.58 -5.78
CA GLN A 58 -1.65 11.59 -6.56
C GLN A 58 -2.36 12.63 -5.69
N ASP A 59 -2.77 12.25 -4.48
CA ASP A 59 -3.54 13.10 -3.59
C ASP A 59 -2.77 13.55 -2.35
N MET A 60 -1.64 12.96 -2.03
CA MET A 60 -0.89 13.33 -0.82
C MET A 60 0.52 12.77 -0.84
N TYR A 61 1.38 13.33 0.02
CA TYR A 61 2.73 12.80 0.27
C TYR A 61 2.68 11.69 1.30
N TYR A 62 3.73 10.85 1.33
CA TYR A 62 3.81 9.72 2.26
C TYR A 62 3.67 10.15 3.71
N ARG A 63 4.21 11.32 4.08
CA ARG A 63 4.13 11.78 5.48
C ARG A 63 2.70 12.10 5.89
N ASP A 64 1.90 12.63 4.96
CA ASP A 64 0.49 12.89 5.23
C ASP A 64 -0.27 11.59 5.40
N LEU A 65 0.06 10.60 4.58
CA LEU A 65 -0.52 9.27 4.67
C LEU A 65 -0.24 8.63 6.03
N LEU A 66 1.00 8.77 6.52
CA LEU A 66 1.37 8.20 7.82
C LEU A 66 0.53 8.77 8.96
N ASP A 67 0.16 10.06 8.88
CA ASP A 67 -0.65 10.70 9.91
C ASP A 67 -2.05 10.08 10.02
N TYR A 68 -2.55 9.48 8.94
CA TYR A 68 -3.87 8.87 8.92
C TYR A 68 -3.83 7.35 9.14
N MET A 69 -2.65 6.76 9.30
CA MET A 69 -2.53 5.30 9.44
C MET A 69 -3.14 4.82 10.75
N PRO A 70 -3.92 3.72 10.70
CA PRO A 70 -4.45 3.12 11.93
C PRO A 70 -3.35 2.67 12.87
N GLY A 71 -3.57 2.83 14.15
CA GLY A 71 -2.63 2.35 15.16
C GLY A 71 -1.38 3.22 15.36
N ARG A 72 -1.26 4.30 14.61
CA ARG A 72 -0.16 5.24 14.83
C ARG A 72 -0.41 6.06 16.09
N SER A 73 0.57 6.11 16.92
CA SER A 73 0.50 6.90 18.14
C SER A 73 1.37 8.16 18.04
#